data_fa9ae1e33f839aae8ab3e614e13446ff
#
_entry.id   fa9ae1e33f839aae8ab3e614e13446ff
#
_cell.length_a   1.000
_cell.length_b   1.000
_cell.length_c   1.000
_cell.angle_alpha   90.00
_cell.angle_beta   90.00
_cell.angle_gamma   90.00
#
_symmetry.space_group_name_H-M   'P 1'
#
loop_
_entity.id
_entity.type
_entity.pdbx_description
1 polymer ?
#
loop_
_entity_poly.entity_id
_entity_poly.type
_entity_poly.pdbx_seq_one_letter_code
_entity_poly.pdbx_strand_id
1 'polypeptide(L)'
;MATRVLTTLEELDAKADRWGPLDEAAVSPPQAFSWIRACAASFAEELAFVVVERDGQLSAVAPLVPKEGVLELVGARDLYEPADFAYCDEEALGSLAAELRRRKEQFVIPRIAATSPTVSALRRAFRARGGLFVRPAGATPVVLLGEGDPEERFSSRRRGDLRRARRRAEQVGGVVAEVTSPAEKEVAELLQEFYVVEAAGWKGDRGTALVGDPDRRRFFDEYSRAAATEGSLRVATLRIGDETAAMQLAVEHGRRLWLLKIGYDERFARCSPGTLLLLETVRWASGAGLEAVELLGRREPWTRFWTDEARECVAMYAYPATLRGAGSLVSDAARQSRRRALERSGRAYVAGDDPDSALTCARQLAEKGVGVALGYWEAPDDTEAHVEAMSLAAIEGISRAGIDGYVALKPASLGRIEPLLSRARELGVPVHLDSTGLDEADASWELLEEIVELEVAACRPSRIASIRVGESRVRRKTRPR
;
A
#
# COMPACT_ATOMS: atom_id res chain seq x y z
N MET A 1 -31.28 -2.39 24.54
CA MET A 1 -30.53 -2.93 23.41
C MET A 1 -30.02 -4.32 23.76
N ALA A 2 -30.22 -5.31 22.89
CA ALA A 2 -29.68 -6.65 23.06
C ALA A 2 -28.32 -6.76 22.33
N THR A 3 -27.39 -7.58 22.84
CA THR A 3 -26.11 -7.82 22.22
C THR A 3 -25.92 -9.31 21.95
N ARG A 4 -25.35 -9.65 20.80
CA ARG A 4 -25.02 -11.02 20.39
C ARG A 4 -23.66 -11.05 19.71
N VAL A 5 -23.15 -12.27 19.49
CA VAL A 5 -21.99 -12.52 18.67
C VAL A 5 -22.41 -13.46 17.55
N LEU A 6 -22.05 -13.10 16.32
CA LEU A 6 -22.17 -13.99 15.16
C LEU A 6 -20.81 -14.67 14.98
N THR A 7 -20.85 -15.99 14.82
CA THR A 7 -19.64 -16.83 14.76
C THR A 7 -19.44 -17.51 13.42
N THR A 8 -20.49 -17.55 12.59
CA THR A 8 -20.45 -18.18 11.27
C THR A 8 -20.99 -17.25 10.18
N LEU A 9 -20.64 -17.56 8.94
CA LEU A 9 -21.14 -16.83 7.77
C LEU A 9 -22.65 -17.01 7.58
N GLU A 10 -23.18 -18.22 7.91
CA GLU A 10 -24.63 -18.46 7.85
C GLU A 10 -25.41 -17.59 8.84
N GLU A 11 -24.86 -17.38 10.04
CA GLU A 11 -25.47 -16.44 11.02
C GLU A 11 -25.46 -15.00 10.51
N LEU A 12 -24.39 -14.59 9.79
CA LEU A 12 -24.31 -13.28 9.16
C LEU A 12 -25.32 -13.17 8.01
N ASP A 13 -25.38 -14.16 7.12
CA ASP A 13 -26.30 -14.18 5.98
C ASP A 13 -27.76 -14.16 6.44
N ALA A 14 -28.10 -14.82 7.56
CA ALA A 14 -29.42 -14.76 8.18
C ALA A 14 -29.82 -13.37 8.72
N LYS A 15 -28.88 -12.42 8.75
CA LYS A 15 -29.13 -11.02 9.15
C LYS A 15 -29.22 -10.04 7.98
N ALA A 16 -29.03 -10.50 6.75
CA ALA A 16 -29.02 -9.65 5.55
C ALA A 16 -30.26 -8.74 5.46
N ASP A 17 -31.46 -9.30 5.62
CA ASP A 17 -32.73 -8.56 5.55
C ASP A 17 -32.88 -7.48 6.66
N ARG A 18 -32.05 -7.53 7.71
CA ARG A 18 -32.08 -6.58 8.83
C ARG A 18 -30.95 -5.57 8.79
N TRP A 19 -30.14 -5.62 7.75
CA TRP A 19 -28.96 -4.74 7.62
C TRP A 19 -29.30 -3.37 7.02
N GLY A 20 -30.44 -3.23 6.34
CA GLY A 20 -30.83 -2.00 5.63
C GLY A 20 -30.56 -0.70 6.38
N PRO A 21 -30.94 -0.54 7.66
CA PRO A 21 -30.65 0.68 8.41
C PRO A 21 -29.15 0.99 8.58
N LEU A 22 -28.28 -0.04 8.60
CA LEU A 22 -26.83 0.12 8.67
C LEU A 22 -26.26 0.55 7.31
N ASP A 23 -26.78 -0.01 6.20
CA ASP A 23 -26.38 0.37 4.85
C ASP A 23 -26.79 1.82 4.53
N GLU A 24 -27.98 2.24 4.95
CA GLU A 24 -28.45 3.63 4.80
C GLU A 24 -27.57 4.63 5.58
N ALA A 25 -27.04 4.22 6.74
CA ALA A 25 -26.16 5.05 7.57
C ALA A 25 -24.68 4.97 7.20
N ALA A 26 -24.30 4.01 6.35
CA ALA A 26 -22.90 3.79 5.95
C ALA A 26 -22.35 5.00 5.20
N VAL A 27 -21.21 5.49 5.62
CA VAL A 27 -20.50 6.63 5.00
C VAL A 27 -19.35 6.18 4.08
N SER A 28 -19.05 4.88 4.08
CA SER A 28 -18.00 4.28 3.25
C SER A 28 -18.33 2.82 2.93
N PRO A 29 -17.86 2.29 1.81
CA PRO A 29 -18.10 0.91 1.40
C PRO A 29 -17.75 -0.14 2.47
N PRO A 30 -16.65 -0.01 3.25
CA PRO A 30 -16.31 -0.97 4.30
C PRO A 30 -17.33 -1.11 5.45
N GLN A 31 -18.33 -0.24 5.53
CA GLN A 31 -19.42 -0.32 6.50
C GLN A 31 -20.66 -1.04 5.95
N ALA A 32 -20.74 -1.23 4.64
CA ALA A 32 -21.87 -1.86 3.98
C ALA A 32 -21.85 -3.40 4.13
N PHE A 33 -23.05 -4.01 4.12
CA PHE A 33 -23.22 -5.46 4.21
C PHE A 33 -22.42 -6.21 3.16
N SER A 34 -22.53 -5.80 1.91
CA SER A 34 -21.86 -6.43 0.78
C SER A 34 -20.34 -6.51 0.94
N TRP A 35 -19.72 -5.43 1.44
CA TRP A 35 -18.28 -5.41 1.72
C TRP A 35 -17.92 -6.33 2.89
N ILE A 36 -18.62 -6.17 4.02
CA ILE A 36 -18.36 -6.94 5.25
C ILE A 36 -18.54 -8.43 5.00
N ARG A 37 -19.58 -8.82 4.27
CA ARG A 37 -19.84 -10.21 3.89
C ARG A 37 -18.73 -10.76 2.97
N ALA A 38 -18.35 -10.02 1.94
CA ALA A 38 -17.28 -10.44 1.04
C ALA A 38 -15.95 -10.59 1.79
N CYS A 39 -15.63 -9.69 2.72
CA CYS A 39 -14.46 -9.84 3.60
C CYS A 39 -14.56 -11.07 4.48
N ALA A 40 -15.72 -11.33 5.10
CA ALA A 40 -15.94 -12.49 5.94
C ALA A 40 -15.75 -13.80 5.16
N ALA A 41 -16.34 -13.88 3.97
CA ALA A 41 -16.25 -15.06 3.11
C ALA A 41 -14.82 -15.32 2.58
N SER A 42 -14.01 -14.27 2.42
CA SER A 42 -12.69 -14.37 1.78
C SER A 42 -11.54 -14.46 2.77
N PHE A 43 -11.64 -13.83 3.94
CA PHE A 43 -10.50 -13.63 4.85
C PHE A 43 -10.71 -14.20 6.25
N ALA A 44 -11.87 -14.81 6.54
CA ALA A 44 -12.18 -15.33 7.86
C ALA A 44 -12.53 -16.82 7.82
N GLU A 45 -11.96 -17.61 8.72
CA GLU A 45 -12.37 -18.97 9.01
C GLU A 45 -13.48 -18.99 10.07
N GLU A 46 -13.40 -18.08 11.04
CA GLU A 46 -14.37 -17.88 12.12
C GLU A 46 -14.70 -16.41 12.26
N LEU A 47 -15.94 -16.11 12.64
CA LEU A 47 -16.38 -14.76 12.94
C LEU A 47 -16.44 -14.52 14.45
N ALA A 48 -16.28 -13.28 14.87
CA ALA A 48 -16.52 -12.79 16.21
C ALA A 48 -17.25 -11.44 16.14
N PHE A 49 -18.26 -11.36 15.24
CA PHE A 49 -18.99 -10.12 14.99
C PHE A 49 -19.87 -9.77 16.18
N VAL A 50 -19.56 -8.68 16.84
CA VAL A 50 -20.37 -8.17 17.94
C VAL A 50 -21.47 -7.31 17.37
N VAL A 51 -22.73 -7.73 17.57
CA VAL A 51 -23.90 -7.02 17.07
C VAL A 51 -24.73 -6.44 18.21
N VAL A 52 -25.28 -5.25 17.98
CA VAL A 52 -26.24 -4.58 18.85
C VAL A 52 -27.56 -4.50 18.11
N GLU A 53 -28.61 -5.00 18.75
CA GLU A 53 -29.99 -4.96 18.23
C GLU A 53 -30.84 -3.99 19.08
N ARG A 54 -31.68 -3.19 18.40
CA ARG A 54 -32.68 -2.31 18.96
C ARG A 54 -34.02 -2.66 18.30
N ASP A 55 -35.02 -3.00 19.10
CA ASP A 55 -36.38 -3.34 18.63
C ASP A 55 -36.38 -4.41 17.51
N GLY A 56 -35.49 -5.38 17.63
CA GLY A 56 -35.36 -6.49 16.69
C GLY A 56 -34.59 -6.17 15.39
N GLN A 57 -34.13 -4.92 15.21
CA GLN A 57 -33.30 -4.50 14.07
C GLN A 57 -31.82 -4.38 14.47
N LEU A 58 -30.92 -4.63 13.53
CA LEU A 58 -29.51 -4.35 13.72
C LEU A 58 -29.29 -2.84 13.81
N SER A 59 -28.55 -2.39 14.82
CA SER A 59 -28.28 -0.97 15.01
C SER A 59 -26.78 -0.65 15.09
N ALA A 60 -25.93 -1.63 15.43
CA ALA A 60 -24.48 -1.51 15.28
C ALA A 60 -23.82 -2.88 15.16
N VAL A 61 -22.71 -2.95 14.42
CA VAL A 61 -21.89 -4.16 14.22
C VAL A 61 -20.42 -3.81 14.26
N ALA A 62 -19.66 -4.54 15.08
CA ALA A 62 -18.21 -4.60 14.99
C ALA A 62 -17.83 -5.91 14.29
N PRO A 63 -17.43 -5.87 13.01
CA PRO A 63 -17.13 -7.07 12.23
C PRO A 63 -15.70 -7.54 12.52
N LEU A 64 -15.52 -8.18 13.68
CA LEU A 64 -14.23 -8.66 14.17
C LEU A 64 -14.03 -10.13 13.87
N VAL A 65 -12.79 -10.53 13.64
CA VAL A 65 -12.39 -11.92 13.39
C VAL A 65 -11.18 -12.29 14.24
N PRO A 66 -11.06 -13.53 14.70
CA PRO A 66 -9.88 -13.98 15.43
C PRO A 66 -8.66 -14.05 14.47
N LYS A 67 -7.59 -13.39 14.83
CA LYS A 67 -6.29 -13.44 14.13
C LYS A 67 -5.18 -13.55 15.18
N GLU A 68 -4.45 -14.66 15.22
CA GLU A 68 -3.29 -14.86 16.13
C GLU A 68 -3.58 -14.54 17.61
N GLY A 69 -4.79 -14.84 18.09
CA GLY A 69 -5.20 -14.64 19.49
C GLY A 69 -5.64 -13.21 19.85
N VAL A 70 -5.83 -12.36 18.85
CA VAL A 70 -6.38 -11.00 18.95
C VAL A 70 -7.55 -10.89 17.99
N LEU A 71 -8.58 -10.14 18.35
CA LEU A 71 -9.65 -9.81 17.40
C LEU A 71 -9.20 -8.67 16.48
N GLU A 72 -9.48 -8.78 15.20
CA GLU A 72 -9.12 -7.77 14.22
C GLU A 72 -10.32 -7.45 13.33
N LEU A 73 -10.41 -6.23 12.85
CA LEU A 73 -11.45 -5.83 11.90
C LEU A 73 -11.28 -6.62 10.59
N VAL A 74 -12.34 -7.32 10.15
CA VAL A 74 -12.30 -8.22 9.00
C VAL A 74 -11.82 -7.51 7.74
N GLY A 75 -10.92 -8.14 6.99
CA GLY A 75 -10.38 -7.61 5.73
C GLY A 75 -9.48 -6.37 5.86
N ALA A 76 -9.38 -5.76 7.04
CA ALA A 76 -8.64 -4.51 7.19
C ALA A 76 -7.13 -4.66 6.98
N ARG A 77 -6.53 -5.81 7.34
CA ARG A 77 -5.13 -6.12 7.07
C ARG A 77 -4.95 -6.62 5.64
N ASP A 78 -5.88 -7.44 5.17
CA ASP A 78 -5.78 -8.12 3.89
C ASP A 78 -5.93 -7.14 2.71
N LEU A 79 -6.83 -6.17 2.82
CA LEU A 79 -7.06 -5.13 1.81
C LEU A 79 -6.25 -3.86 2.08
N TYR A 80 -5.88 -3.64 3.35
CA TYR A 80 -5.18 -2.45 3.82
C TYR A 80 -5.97 -1.13 3.61
N GLU A 81 -7.29 -1.21 3.49
CA GLU A 81 -8.15 -0.04 3.33
C GLU A 81 -8.68 0.45 4.69
N PRO A 82 -8.96 1.76 4.83
CA PRO A 82 -9.61 2.25 6.04
C PRO A 82 -10.99 1.63 6.18
N ALA A 83 -11.22 0.98 7.31
CA ALA A 83 -12.50 0.35 7.61
C ALA A 83 -13.02 0.79 8.98
N ASP A 84 -14.32 0.69 9.19
CA ASP A 84 -15.02 1.16 10.40
C ASP A 84 -16.07 0.15 10.81
N PHE A 85 -16.62 0.32 12.01
CA PHE A 85 -17.81 -0.38 12.44
C PHE A 85 -19.04 0.12 11.66
N ALA A 86 -20.03 -0.73 11.45
CA ALA A 86 -21.31 -0.31 10.93
C ALA A 86 -22.23 0.10 12.09
N TYR A 87 -22.90 1.25 12.00
CA TYR A 87 -23.82 1.75 13.04
C TYR A 87 -24.80 2.77 12.47
N CYS A 88 -26.03 2.77 13.02
CA CYS A 88 -27.07 3.70 12.60
C CYS A 88 -26.92 5.09 13.23
N ASP A 89 -26.46 5.15 14.48
CA ASP A 89 -26.36 6.39 15.25
C ASP A 89 -25.31 6.28 16.37
N GLU A 90 -25.03 7.42 17.02
CA GLU A 90 -24.03 7.49 18.10
C GLU A 90 -24.45 6.70 19.36
N GLU A 91 -25.72 6.51 19.63
CA GLU A 91 -26.22 5.74 20.77
C GLU A 91 -25.94 4.25 20.59
N ALA A 92 -26.22 3.72 19.39
CA ALA A 92 -25.92 2.35 19.00
C ALA A 92 -24.40 2.08 19.03
N LEU A 93 -23.61 3.02 18.48
CA LEU A 93 -22.15 2.96 18.53
C LEU A 93 -21.61 3.00 19.96
N GLY A 94 -22.19 3.84 20.83
CA GLY A 94 -21.85 3.91 22.25
C GLY A 94 -22.11 2.58 22.98
N SER A 95 -23.25 1.95 22.68
CA SER A 95 -23.64 0.65 23.21
C SER A 95 -22.68 -0.46 22.74
N LEU A 96 -22.32 -0.46 21.46
CA LEU A 96 -21.34 -1.36 20.89
C LEU A 96 -19.96 -1.21 21.54
N ALA A 97 -19.48 0.03 21.71
CA ALA A 97 -18.20 0.32 22.36
C ALA A 97 -18.17 -0.13 23.84
N ALA A 98 -19.29 0.03 24.56
CA ALA A 98 -19.46 -0.45 25.93
C ALA A 98 -19.43 -1.98 26.00
N GLU A 99 -20.08 -2.66 25.06
CA GLU A 99 -20.08 -4.12 24.95
C GLU A 99 -18.68 -4.66 24.66
N LEU A 100 -17.95 -4.11 23.66
CA LEU A 100 -16.57 -4.48 23.35
C LEU A 100 -15.65 -4.37 24.58
N ARG A 101 -15.79 -3.30 25.36
CA ARG A 101 -15.07 -3.17 26.63
C ARG A 101 -15.46 -4.25 27.65
N ARG A 102 -16.76 -4.59 27.76
CA ARG A 102 -17.31 -5.57 28.71
C ARG A 102 -16.80 -6.98 28.43
N ARG A 103 -16.60 -7.33 27.18
CA ARG A 103 -16.13 -8.65 26.73
C ARG A 103 -14.70 -8.97 27.18
N LYS A 104 -13.91 -7.96 27.49
CA LYS A 104 -12.51 -8.11 27.94
C LYS A 104 -11.63 -8.85 26.96
N GLU A 105 -11.91 -8.74 25.68
CA GLU A 105 -11.10 -9.27 24.56
C GLU A 105 -10.20 -8.17 24.02
N GLN A 106 -8.99 -8.52 23.63
CA GLN A 106 -8.10 -7.63 22.92
C GLN A 106 -8.55 -7.52 21.46
N PHE A 107 -8.63 -6.32 20.94
CA PHE A 107 -8.90 -6.12 19.52
C PHE A 107 -8.08 -5.00 18.90
N VAL A 108 -7.94 -5.06 17.57
CA VAL A 108 -7.22 -4.08 16.76
C VAL A 108 -8.09 -3.62 15.61
N ILE A 109 -8.09 -2.32 15.37
CA ILE A 109 -8.56 -1.72 14.13
C ILE A 109 -7.30 -1.17 13.44
N PRO A 110 -6.76 -1.86 12.42
CA PRO A 110 -5.46 -1.51 11.83
C PRO A 110 -5.45 -0.14 11.16
N ARG A 111 -6.60 0.26 10.59
CA ARG A 111 -6.72 1.53 9.88
C ARG A 111 -8.18 2.02 9.87
N ILE A 112 -8.41 3.20 10.41
CA ILE A 112 -9.73 3.87 10.47
C ILE A 112 -9.50 5.36 10.26
N ALA A 113 -10.47 6.06 9.68
CA ALA A 113 -10.40 7.52 9.55
C ALA A 113 -10.26 8.18 10.94
N ALA A 114 -9.29 9.07 11.11
CA ALA A 114 -9.04 9.72 12.38
C ALA A 114 -10.24 10.53 12.91
N THR A 115 -11.12 10.97 11.99
CA THR A 115 -12.35 11.72 12.26
C THR A 115 -13.56 10.82 12.54
N SER A 116 -13.43 9.47 12.43
CA SER A 116 -14.55 8.57 12.67
C SER A 116 -15.12 8.72 14.09
N PRO A 117 -16.44 8.75 14.25
CA PRO A 117 -17.12 8.68 15.55
C PRO A 117 -16.69 7.47 16.39
N THR A 118 -16.34 6.34 15.76
CA THR A 118 -15.84 5.14 16.44
C THR A 118 -14.60 5.43 17.28
N VAL A 119 -13.67 6.28 16.80
CA VAL A 119 -12.48 6.69 17.56
C VAL A 119 -12.86 7.34 18.88
N SER A 120 -13.83 8.26 18.87
CA SER A 120 -14.28 8.97 20.06
C SER A 120 -15.12 8.09 20.98
N ALA A 121 -15.95 7.20 20.44
CA ALA A 121 -16.79 6.26 21.20
C ALA A 121 -15.93 5.26 21.97
N LEU A 122 -14.93 4.65 21.31
CA LEU A 122 -13.99 3.74 21.95
C LEU A 122 -13.14 4.44 23.01
N ARG A 123 -12.66 5.66 22.73
CA ARG A 123 -11.94 6.47 23.74
C ARG A 123 -12.78 6.72 24.99
N ARG A 124 -14.06 7.06 24.83
CA ARG A 124 -14.98 7.25 25.96
C ARG A 124 -15.19 5.95 26.73
N ALA A 125 -15.46 4.84 26.03
CA ALA A 125 -15.73 3.56 26.64
C ALA A 125 -14.54 3.01 27.45
N PHE A 126 -13.31 3.17 26.96
CA PHE A 126 -12.10 2.63 27.58
C PHE A 126 -11.43 3.57 28.59
N ARG A 127 -11.90 4.82 28.74
CA ARG A 127 -11.28 5.84 29.63
C ARG A 127 -11.16 5.37 31.09
N ALA A 128 -12.16 4.67 31.59
CA ALA A 128 -12.23 4.30 33.01
C ALA A 128 -11.61 2.93 33.33
N ARG A 129 -11.56 2.01 32.38
CA ARG A 129 -11.07 0.64 32.58
C ARG A 129 -10.56 0.05 31.27
N GLY A 130 -9.28 -0.29 31.22
CA GLY A 130 -8.59 -0.85 30.05
C GLY A 130 -7.64 0.15 29.41
N GLY A 131 -6.87 -0.31 28.44
CA GLY A 131 -5.97 0.51 27.64
C GLY A 131 -6.49 0.64 26.22
N LEU A 132 -6.55 1.86 25.71
CA LEU A 132 -6.79 2.12 24.30
C LEU A 132 -5.67 3.00 23.76
N PHE A 133 -4.93 2.47 22.79
CA PHE A 133 -3.87 3.19 22.13
C PHE A 133 -4.28 3.53 20.73
N VAL A 134 -4.03 4.77 20.33
CA VAL A 134 -4.32 5.29 19.00
C VAL A 134 -3.00 5.79 18.41
N ARG A 135 -2.69 5.34 17.20
CA ARG A 135 -1.44 5.65 16.50
C ARG A 135 -1.74 6.13 15.09
N PRO A 136 -0.92 6.99 14.49
CA PRO A 136 -1.03 7.29 13.07
C PRO A 136 -0.92 6.01 12.23
N ALA A 137 -1.75 5.88 11.19
CA ALA A 137 -1.79 4.74 10.27
C ALA A 137 -1.65 5.17 8.79
N GLY A 138 -1.03 6.33 8.57
CA GLY A 138 -0.90 6.93 7.26
C GLY A 138 -2.19 7.59 6.77
N ALA A 139 -2.05 8.42 5.75
CA ALA A 139 -3.16 9.15 5.16
C ALA A 139 -3.60 8.52 3.84
N THR A 140 -4.89 8.64 3.52
CA THR A 140 -5.51 8.17 2.26
C THR A 140 -5.75 9.37 1.35
N PRO A 141 -5.20 9.40 0.12
CA PRO A 141 -5.35 10.54 -0.76
C PRO A 141 -6.78 10.64 -1.33
N VAL A 142 -7.27 11.88 -1.47
CA VAL A 142 -8.62 12.21 -1.93
C VAL A 142 -8.55 13.29 -2.99
N VAL A 143 -9.13 13.06 -4.14
CA VAL A 143 -9.33 14.09 -5.17
C VAL A 143 -10.69 14.74 -4.93
N LEU A 144 -10.69 15.96 -4.40
CA LEU A 144 -11.93 16.73 -4.28
C LEU A 144 -12.37 17.19 -5.67
N LEU A 145 -13.62 16.92 -6.00
CA LEU A 145 -14.23 17.35 -7.24
C LEU A 145 -14.81 18.77 -7.08
N GLY A 146 -15.03 19.44 -8.17
CA GLY A 146 -15.59 20.77 -8.21
C GLY A 146 -16.03 21.08 -9.62
N GLU A 147 -16.49 22.31 -9.89
CA GLU A 147 -16.92 22.74 -11.20
C GLU A 147 -15.75 22.83 -12.21
N GLY A 148 -16.04 22.57 -13.48
CA GLY A 148 -15.11 22.64 -14.59
C GLY A 148 -14.31 21.36 -14.84
N ASP A 149 -13.45 21.40 -15.88
CA ASP A 149 -12.58 20.27 -16.22
C ASP A 149 -11.48 20.09 -15.14
N PRO A 150 -11.34 18.91 -14.55
CA PRO A 150 -10.26 18.61 -13.59
C PRO A 150 -8.85 18.96 -14.12
N GLU A 151 -8.62 18.87 -15.43
CA GLU A 151 -7.34 19.22 -16.07
C GLU A 151 -6.97 20.70 -15.90
N GLU A 152 -7.95 21.60 -15.80
CA GLU A 152 -7.71 23.05 -15.63
C GLU A 152 -7.02 23.40 -14.29
N ARG A 153 -7.20 22.54 -13.28
CA ARG A 153 -6.58 22.72 -11.95
C ARG A 153 -5.11 22.33 -11.92
N PHE A 154 -4.63 21.62 -12.94
CA PHE A 154 -3.24 21.22 -12.99
C PHE A 154 -2.32 22.34 -13.46
N SER A 155 -1.08 22.31 -12.97
CA SER A 155 -0.02 23.19 -13.47
C SER A 155 0.19 22.99 -14.98
N SER A 156 0.74 24.02 -15.63
CA SER A 156 1.07 23.94 -17.08
C SER A 156 2.01 22.76 -17.40
N ARG A 157 2.89 22.39 -16.48
CA ARG A 157 3.77 21.23 -16.60
C ARG A 157 2.94 19.94 -16.62
N ARG A 158 2.06 19.72 -15.63
CA ARG A 158 1.21 18.52 -15.56
C ARG A 158 0.30 18.39 -16.77
N ARG A 159 -0.33 19.49 -17.23
CA ARG A 159 -1.09 19.52 -18.48
C ARG A 159 -0.24 19.16 -19.71
N GLY A 160 1.03 19.62 -19.71
CA GLY A 160 2.00 19.24 -20.73
C GLY A 160 2.32 17.75 -20.74
N ASP A 161 2.45 17.14 -19.56
CA ASP A 161 2.68 15.69 -19.39
C ASP A 161 1.48 14.89 -19.93
N LEU A 162 0.26 15.25 -19.55
CA LEU A 162 -0.98 14.62 -20.04
C LEU A 162 -1.12 14.72 -21.56
N ARG A 163 -0.86 15.90 -22.14
CA ARG A 163 -0.90 16.05 -23.62
C ARG A 163 0.15 15.19 -24.32
N ARG A 164 1.33 15.05 -23.73
CA ARG A 164 2.38 14.16 -24.29
C ARG A 164 1.98 12.69 -24.20
N ALA A 165 1.42 12.27 -23.06
CA ALA A 165 0.92 10.92 -22.87
C ALA A 165 -0.17 10.59 -23.90
N ARG A 166 -1.17 11.46 -24.07
CA ARG A 166 -2.26 11.30 -25.03
C ARG A 166 -1.75 11.19 -26.47
N ARG A 167 -0.84 12.09 -26.91
CA ARG A 167 -0.25 11.99 -28.25
C ARG A 167 0.50 10.69 -28.50
N ARG A 168 1.22 10.17 -27.48
CA ARG A 168 1.90 8.88 -27.62
C ARG A 168 0.89 7.74 -27.76
N ALA A 169 -0.18 7.76 -27.00
CA ALA A 169 -1.24 6.78 -27.12
C ALA A 169 -1.91 6.83 -28.51
N GLU A 170 -2.24 8.03 -29.02
CA GLU A 170 -2.80 8.26 -30.37
C GLU A 170 -1.86 7.80 -31.49
N GLN A 171 -0.54 7.83 -31.29
CA GLN A 171 0.44 7.30 -32.25
C GLN A 171 0.46 5.77 -32.30
N VAL A 172 0.04 5.09 -31.24
CA VAL A 172 -0.07 3.63 -31.16
C VAL A 172 -1.40 3.17 -31.76
N GLY A 173 -2.50 3.90 -31.50
CA GLY A 173 -3.83 3.59 -32.00
C GLY A 173 -4.89 4.57 -31.52
N GLY A 174 -6.13 4.36 -31.93
CA GLY A 174 -7.27 5.14 -31.44
C GLY A 174 -7.37 5.00 -29.91
N VAL A 175 -7.62 6.12 -29.20
CA VAL A 175 -7.73 6.13 -27.74
C VAL A 175 -9.18 6.31 -27.34
N VAL A 176 -9.75 5.32 -26.66
CA VAL A 176 -11.12 5.32 -26.16
C VAL A 176 -11.10 5.03 -24.65
N ALA A 177 -11.73 5.90 -23.88
CA ALA A 177 -11.94 5.68 -22.45
C ALA A 177 -13.44 5.71 -22.14
N GLU A 178 -13.88 4.79 -21.30
CA GLU A 178 -15.27 4.71 -20.86
C GLU A 178 -15.36 4.33 -19.38
N VAL A 179 -16.43 4.78 -18.72
CA VAL A 179 -16.79 4.35 -17.39
C VAL A 179 -18.19 3.76 -17.47
N THR A 180 -18.29 2.47 -17.14
CA THR A 180 -19.54 1.71 -17.25
C THR A 180 -20.06 1.32 -15.87
N SER A 181 -21.38 1.05 -15.82
CA SER A 181 -22.06 0.43 -14.68
C SER A 181 -22.54 -0.95 -15.14
N PRO A 182 -21.70 -2.00 -15.00
CA PRO A 182 -22.05 -3.31 -15.57
C PRO A 182 -23.19 -3.96 -14.79
N ALA A 183 -24.01 -4.75 -15.49
CA ALA A 183 -24.96 -5.65 -14.87
C ALA A 183 -24.20 -6.85 -14.25
N GLU A 184 -24.79 -7.48 -13.22
CA GLU A 184 -24.18 -8.60 -12.51
C GLU A 184 -23.64 -9.71 -13.43
N LYS A 185 -24.39 -10.05 -14.48
CA LYS A 185 -23.99 -11.08 -15.47
C LYS A 185 -22.73 -10.76 -16.25
N GLU A 186 -22.34 -9.49 -16.35
CA GLU A 186 -21.17 -9.01 -17.09
C GLU A 186 -19.91 -8.98 -16.22
N VAL A 187 -20.09 -8.97 -14.90
CA VAL A 187 -18.99 -8.80 -13.92
C VAL A 187 -17.90 -9.84 -14.08
N ALA A 188 -18.28 -11.11 -14.27
CA ALA A 188 -17.31 -12.20 -14.33
C ALA A 188 -16.33 -12.06 -15.53
N GLU A 189 -16.83 -11.65 -16.70
CA GLU A 189 -16.02 -11.42 -17.89
C GLU A 189 -15.12 -10.18 -17.71
N LEU A 190 -15.67 -9.07 -17.21
CA LEU A 190 -14.91 -7.85 -16.93
C LEU A 190 -13.81 -8.06 -15.89
N LEU A 191 -14.06 -8.86 -14.86
CA LEU A 191 -13.03 -9.18 -13.87
C LEU A 191 -11.91 -10.06 -14.45
N GLN A 192 -12.23 -10.99 -15.36
CA GLN A 192 -11.18 -11.76 -16.05
C GLN A 192 -10.31 -10.84 -16.91
N GLU A 193 -10.90 -9.91 -17.66
CA GLU A 193 -10.15 -8.90 -18.41
C GLU A 193 -9.29 -8.04 -17.48
N PHE A 194 -9.87 -7.57 -16.36
CA PHE A 194 -9.15 -6.80 -15.35
C PHE A 194 -7.92 -7.55 -14.80
N TYR A 195 -8.07 -8.84 -14.45
CA TYR A 195 -6.97 -9.64 -13.91
C TYR A 195 -5.84 -9.84 -14.93
N VAL A 196 -6.18 -9.99 -16.21
CA VAL A 196 -5.19 -10.06 -17.29
C VAL A 196 -4.41 -8.75 -17.39
N VAL A 197 -5.10 -7.61 -17.41
CA VAL A 197 -4.48 -6.28 -17.51
C VAL A 197 -3.64 -5.95 -16.27
N GLU A 198 -4.11 -6.31 -15.05
CA GLU A 198 -3.34 -6.10 -13.82
C GLU A 198 -2.08 -6.97 -13.76
N ALA A 199 -2.18 -8.22 -14.21
CA ALA A 199 -1.05 -9.15 -14.26
C ALA A 199 -0.03 -8.80 -15.34
N ALA A 200 -0.43 -8.13 -16.43
CA ALA A 200 0.47 -7.62 -17.46
C ALA A 200 1.28 -6.38 -17.03
N GLY A 201 1.04 -5.85 -15.83
CA GLY A 201 1.78 -4.76 -15.24
C GLY A 201 2.88 -5.22 -14.27
N TRP A 202 3.65 -4.28 -13.73
CA TRP A 202 4.71 -4.52 -12.74
C TRP A 202 4.29 -5.37 -11.52
N LYS A 203 3.00 -5.45 -11.23
CA LYS A 203 2.46 -6.28 -10.15
C LYS A 203 2.57 -7.78 -10.45
N GLY A 204 2.48 -8.16 -11.73
CA GLY A 204 2.71 -9.52 -12.18
C GLY A 204 4.15 -9.94 -11.96
N ASP A 205 5.10 -9.10 -12.36
CA ASP A 205 6.54 -9.35 -12.21
C ASP A 205 6.96 -9.48 -10.74
N ARG A 206 6.30 -8.74 -9.83
CA ARG A 206 6.57 -8.78 -8.38
C ARG A 206 5.76 -9.84 -7.61
N GLY A 207 4.92 -10.63 -8.27
CA GLY A 207 4.06 -11.63 -7.62
C GLY A 207 2.96 -11.03 -6.72
N THR A 208 2.64 -9.74 -6.89
CA THR A 208 1.61 -9.04 -6.09
C THR A 208 0.29 -8.83 -6.84
N ALA A 209 0.17 -9.38 -8.06
CA ALA A 209 -1.06 -9.37 -8.83
C ALA A 209 -2.13 -10.25 -8.16
N LEU A 210 -3.40 -9.88 -8.32
CA LEU A 210 -4.54 -10.63 -7.76
C LEU A 210 -4.61 -12.09 -8.23
N VAL A 211 -4.05 -12.39 -9.39
CA VAL A 211 -3.96 -13.78 -9.91
C VAL A 211 -3.19 -14.69 -8.95
N GLY A 212 -2.20 -14.17 -8.21
CA GLY A 212 -1.40 -14.91 -7.23
C GLY A 212 -2.00 -14.94 -5.82
N ASP A 213 -3.11 -14.25 -5.56
CA ASP A 213 -3.73 -14.13 -4.24
C ASP A 213 -5.21 -14.57 -4.31
N PRO A 214 -5.50 -15.85 -4.08
CA PRO A 214 -6.84 -16.42 -4.23
C PRO A 214 -7.87 -15.79 -3.28
N ASP A 215 -7.48 -15.40 -2.08
CA ASP A 215 -8.39 -14.81 -1.09
C ASP A 215 -8.80 -13.39 -1.49
N ARG A 216 -7.83 -12.56 -1.90
CA ARG A 216 -8.15 -11.22 -2.44
C ARG A 216 -8.95 -11.31 -3.73
N ARG A 217 -8.60 -12.25 -4.62
CA ARG A 217 -9.37 -12.47 -5.83
C ARG A 217 -10.82 -12.83 -5.51
N ARG A 218 -11.05 -13.75 -4.56
CA ARG A 218 -12.39 -14.12 -4.09
C ARG A 218 -13.16 -12.91 -3.56
N PHE A 219 -12.50 -12.05 -2.78
CA PHE A 219 -13.11 -10.81 -2.31
C PHE A 219 -13.58 -9.94 -3.47
N PHE A 220 -12.71 -9.68 -4.47
CA PHE A 220 -13.09 -8.85 -5.61
C PHE A 220 -14.19 -9.49 -6.45
N ASP A 221 -14.18 -10.81 -6.62
CA ASP A 221 -15.22 -11.56 -7.34
C ASP A 221 -16.58 -11.44 -6.63
N GLU A 222 -16.63 -11.62 -5.31
CA GLU A 222 -17.87 -11.55 -4.53
C GLU A 222 -18.36 -10.11 -4.38
N TYR A 223 -17.48 -9.20 -3.98
CA TYR A 223 -17.87 -7.82 -3.74
C TYR A 223 -18.28 -7.10 -5.03
N SER A 224 -17.60 -7.32 -6.13
CA SER A 224 -17.98 -6.68 -7.41
C SER A 224 -19.34 -7.17 -7.91
N ARG A 225 -19.70 -8.45 -7.73
CA ARG A 225 -21.05 -8.94 -8.07
C ARG A 225 -22.12 -8.28 -7.20
N ALA A 226 -21.90 -8.22 -5.88
CA ALA A 226 -22.83 -7.57 -4.98
C ALA A 226 -23.00 -6.08 -5.33
N ALA A 227 -21.90 -5.36 -5.54
CA ALA A 227 -21.91 -3.95 -5.92
C ALA A 227 -22.59 -3.71 -7.30
N ALA A 228 -22.48 -4.66 -8.24
CA ALA A 228 -23.19 -4.58 -9.52
C ALA A 228 -24.70 -4.79 -9.32
N THR A 229 -25.10 -5.75 -8.48
CA THR A 229 -26.51 -5.97 -8.12
C THR A 229 -27.12 -4.74 -7.44
N GLU A 230 -26.35 -4.04 -6.60
CA GLU A 230 -26.71 -2.78 -5.96
C GLU A 230 -26.65 -1.56 -6.91
N GLY A 231 -26.11 -1.73 -8.14
CA GLY A 231 -25.92 -0.66 -9.10
C GLY A 231 -24.81 0.33 -8.75
N SER A 232 -23.99 0.01 -7.76
CA SER A 232 -22.90 0.87 -7.26
C SER A 232 -21.56 0.62 -7.96
N LEU A 233 -21.35 -0.52 -8.61
CA LEU A 233 -20.10 -0.86 -9.32
C LEU A 233 -19.86 0.08 -10.51
N ARG A 234 -18.61 0.54 -10.65
CA ARG A 234 -18.11 1.28 -11.81
C ARG A 234 -16.83 0.63 -12.31
N VAL A 235 -16.79 0.37 -13.62
CA VAL A 235 -15.60 -0.15 -14.30
C VAL A 235 -15.17 0.88 -15.33
N ALA A 236 -13.94 1.39 -15.16
CA ALA A 236 -13.34 2.29 -16.14
C ALA A 236 -12.33 1.51 -16.97
N THR A 237 -12.37 1.70 -18.29
CA THR A 237 -11.51 1.02 -19.27
C THR A 237 -10.91 2.03 -20.23
N LEU A 238 -9.60 1.93 -20.48
CA LEU A 238 -8.89 2.66 -21.53
C LEU A 238 -8.40 1.67 -22.58
N ARG A 239 -8.83 1.87 -23.82
CA ARG A 239 -8.35 1.12 -25.00
C ARG A 239 -7.42 1.99 -25.82
N ILE A 240 -6.36 1.38 -26.33
CA ILE A 240 -5.44 1.97 -27.32
C ILE A 240 -5.40 1.03 -28.52
N GLY A 241 -5.97 1.47 -29.65
CA GLY A 241 -6.33 0.55 -30.74
C GLY A 241 -7.40 -0.43 -30.28
N ASP A 242 -7.18 -1.72 -30.56
CA ASP A 242 -8.10 -2.80 -30.19
C ASP A 242 -7.77 -3.44 -28.83
N GLU A 243 -6.72 -2.96 -28.14
CA GLU A 243 -6.24 -3.57 -26.91
C GLU A 243 -6.61 -2.74 -25.67
N THR A 244 -6.94 -3.42 -24.58
CA THR A 244 -7.19 -2.80 -23.27
C THR A 244 -5.88 -2.48 -22.60
N ALA A 245 -5.57 -1.18 -22.51
CA ALA A 245 -4.31 -0.66 -21.96
C ALA A 245 -4.36 -0.39 -20.46
N ALA A 246 -5.52 -0.06 -19.90
CA ALA A 246 -5.72 0.11 -18.45
C ALA A 246 -7.18 -0.12 -18.06
N MET A 247 -7.37 -0.58 -16.83
CA MET A 247 -8.68 -0.75 -16.21
C MET A 247 -8.67 -0.31 -14.74
N GLN A 248 -9.85 0.11 -14.27
CA GLN A 248 -10.07 0.47 -12.87
C GLN A 248 -11.38 -0.13 -12.38
N LEU A 249 -11.36 -0.68 -11.17
CA LEU A 249 -12.55 -1.09 -10.44
C LEU A 249 -12.85 -0.04 -9.37
N ALA A 250 -14.05 0.46 -9.34
CA ALA A 250 -14.49 1.45 -8.38
C ALA A 250 -15.93 1.19 -7.95
N VAL A 251 -16.34 1.77 -6.83
CA VAL A 251 -17.75 1.78 -6.40
C VAL A 251 -18.18 3.21 -6.07
N GLU A 252 -19.42 3.51 -6.37
CA GLU A 252 -20.06 4.75 -5.98
C GLU A 252 -20.77 4.55 -4.63
N HIS A 253 -20.39 5.36 -3.64
CA HIS A 253 -20.99 5.32 -2.31
C HIS A 253 -20.91 6.70 -1.66
N GLY A 254 -21.99 7.17 -1.06
CA GLY A 254 -22.03 8.44 -0.32
C GLY A 254 -21.61 9.64 -1.15
N ARG A 255 -22.06 9.74 -2.42
CA ARG A 255 -21.69 10.78 -3.41
C ARG A 255 -20.18 10.84 -3.70
N ARG A 256 -19.48 9.72 -3.57
CA ARG A 256 -18.04 9.58 -3.82
C ARG A 256 -17.78 8.36 -4.68
N LEU A 257 -16.74 8.44 -5.47
CA LEU A 257 -16.21 7.28 -6.19
C LEU A 257 -15.02 6.72 -5.41
N TRP A 258 -15.11 5.47 -5.02
CA TRP A 258 -14.07 4.76 -4.26
C TRP A 258 -13.30 3.86 -5.22
N LEU A 259 -12.05 4.20 -5.50
CA LEU A 259 -11.20 3.52 -6.46
C LEU A 259 -10.54 2.29 -5.80
N LEU A 260 -11.15 1.14 -5.96
CA LEU A 260 -10.75 -0.11 -5.28
C LEU A 260 -9.47 -0.71 -5.82
N LYS A 261 -9.34 -0.73 -7.16
CA LYS A 261 -8.18 -1.33 -7.84
C LYS A 261 -7.91 -0.66 -9.17
N ILE A 262 -6.63 -0.62 -9.51
CA ILE A 262 -6.14 -0.12 -10.79
C ILE A 262 -5.15 -1.13 -11.37
N GLY A 263 -5.22 -1.34 -12.68
CA GLY A 263 -4.28 -2.13 -13.44
C GLY A 263 -3.99 -1.46 -14.78
N TYR A 264 -2.79 -1.68 -15.32
CA TYR A 264 -2.46 -1.29 -16.69
C TYR A 264 -1.44 -2.27 -17.27
N ASP A 265 -1.43 -2.42 -18.57
CA ASP A 265 -0.50 -3.24 -19.30
C ASP A 265 0.81 -2.47 -19.54
N GLU A 266 1.94 -3.03 -19.08
CA GLU A 266 3.27 -2.42 -19.18
C GLU A 266 3.70 -2.17 -20.65
N ARG A 267 3.17 -2.90 -21.62
CA ARG A 267 3.41 -2.65 -23.04
C ARG A 267 3.07 -1.21 -23.45
N PHE A 268 2.10 -0.60 -22.75
CA PHE A 268 1.65 0.77 -22.95
C PHE A 268 2.24 1.78 -21.95
N ALA A 269 3.22 1.42 -21.12
CA ALA A 269 3.77 2.28 -20.06
C ALA A 269 4.21 3.67 -20.56
N ARG A 270 4.79 3.74 -21.79
CA ARG A 270 5.21 5.00 -22.43
C ARG A 270 4.06 5.97 -22.69
N CYS A 271 2.83 5.46 -22.76
CA CYS A 271 1.60 6.24 -22.94
C CYS A 271 0.99 6.67 -21.61
N SER A 272 1.51 6.20 -20.47
CA SER A 272 0.95 6.46 -19.13
C SER A 272 -0.55 6.15 -19.03
N PRO A 273 -0.99 4.92 -19.41
CA PRO A 273 -2.41 4.61 -19.60
C PRO A 273 -3.22 4.73 -18.31
N GLY A 274 -2.64 4.35 -17.16
CA GLY A 274 -3.30 4.52 -15.86
C GLY A 274 -3.57 5.99 -15.50
N THR A 275 -2.66 6.91 -15.89
CA THR A 275 -2.86 8.35 -15.68
C THR A 275 -3.94 8.90 -16.61
N LEU A 276 -3.95 8.48 -17.88
CA LEU A 276 -4.99 8.90 -18.85
C LEU A 276 -6.36 8.39 -18.41
N LEU A 277 -6.47 7.13 -17.99
CA LEU A 277 -7.72 6.55 -17.52
C LEU A 277 -8.22 7.25 -16.26
N LEU A 278 -7.35 7.53 -15.30
CA LEU A 278 -7.78 8.20 -14.07
C LEU A 278 -8.27 9.63 -14.34
N LEU A 279 -7.71 10.33 -15.33
CA LEU A 279 -8.23 11.63 -15.74
C LEU A 279 -9.68 11.52 -16.25
N GLU A 280 -9.96 10.54 -17.10
CA GLU A 280 -11.32 10.33 -17.63
C GLU A 280 -12.28 9.85 -16.54
N THR A 281 -11.81 9.03 -15.58
CA THR A 281 -12.59 8.62 -14.42
C THR A 281 -12.95 9.82 -13.52
N VAL A 282 -12.00 10.73 -13.27
CA VAL A 282 -12.23 11.96 -12.49
C VAL A 282 -13.19 12.91 -13.25
N ARG A 283 -13.09 13.01 -14.57
CA ARG A 283 -14.03 13.77 -15.42
C ARG A 283 -15.44 13.20 -15.35
N TRP A 284 -15.55 11.88 -15.49
CA TRP A 284 -16.82 11.18 -15.36
C TRP A 284 -17.46 11.43 -13.99
N ALA A 285 -16.68 11.26 -12.91
CA ALA A 285 -17.16 11.46 -11.55
C ALA A 285 -17.64 12.92 -11.30
N SER A 286 -16.93 13.91 -11.86
CA SER A 286 -17.35 15.32 -11.81
C SER A 286 -18.64 15.54 -12.60
N GLY A 287 -18.74 14.97 -13.80
CA GLY A 287 -19.95 15.03 -14.64
C GLY A 287 -21.16 14.33 -14.02
N ALA A 288 -20.95 13.28 -13.23
CA ALA A 288 -21.96 12.58 -12.45
C ALA A 288 -22.38 13.33 -11.19
N GLY A 289 -21.80 14.48 -10.87
CA GLY A 289 -22.12 15.29 -9.70
C GLY A 289 -21.63 14.70 -8.39
N LEU A 290 -20.58 13.87 -8.42
CA LEU A 290 -19.92 13.37 -7.24
C LEU A 290 -19.07 14.47 -6.56
N GLU A 291 -18.77 14.29 -5.28
CA GLU A 291 -18.01 15.27 -4.49
C GLU A 291 -16.51 14.99 -4.45
N ALA A 292 -16.13 13.72 -4.57
CA ALA A 292 -14.73 13.30 -4.49
C ALA A 292 -14.48 11.95 -5.16
N VAL A 293 -13.20 11.72 -5.50
CA VAL A 293 -12.66 10.39 -5.80
C VAL A 293 -11.70 10.00 -4.69
N GLU A 294 -12.03 8.95 -3.96
CA GLU A 294 -11.21 8.34 -2.92
C GLU A 294 -10.21 7.40 -3.60
N LEU A 295 -8.93 7.76 -3.61
CA LEU A 295 -7.90 6.96 -4.29
C LEU A 295 -7.49 5.73 -3.46
N LEU A 296 -7.95 5.68 -2.20
CA LEU A 296 -7.63 4.61 -1.24
C LEU A 296 -6.10 4.43 -1.03
N GLY A 297 -5.68 3.29 -0.50
CA GLY A 297 -4.26 3.03 -0.29
C GLY A 297 -3.54 4.07 0.58
N ARG A 298 -2.29 4.31 0.25
CA ARG A 298 -1.42 5.32 0.92
C ARG A 298 -1.09 6.46 -0.02
N ARG A 299 -0.54 7.54 0.55
CA ARG A 299 0.10 8.58 -0.25
C ARG A 299 1.35 8.03 -0.92
N GLU A 300 1.33 7.94 -2.23
CA GLU A 300 2.43 7.50 -3.08
C GLU A 300 2.83 8.63 -4.06
N PRO A 301 4.00 8.58 -4.69
CA PRO A 301 4.43 9.61 -5.64
C PRO A 301 3.42 9.89 -6.75
N TRP A 302 2.75 8.84 -7.29
CA TRP A 302 1.75 8.98 -8.34
C TRP A 302 0.46 9.68 -7.86
N THR A 303 0.07 9.52 -6.57
CA THR A 303 -1.14 10.18 -6.04
C THR A 303 -0.94 11.68 -5.87
N ARG A 304 0.32 12.14 -5.62
CA ARG A 304 0.65 13.56 -5.55
C ARG A 304 0.47 14.30 -6.88
N PHE A 305 0.44 13.56 -7.99
CA PHE A 305 0.08 14.15 -9.27
C PHE A 305 -1.36 14.68 -9.26
N TRP A 306 -2.26 14.01 -8.53
CA TRP A 306 -3.70 14.27 -8.51
C TRP A 306 -4.11 15.22 -7.41
N THR A 307 -3.54 15.06 -6.22
CA THR A 307 -4.00 15.78 -5.04
C THR A 307 -2.93 15.85 -3.95
N ASP A 308 -2.97 16.96 -3.19
CA ASP A 308 -2.28 17.08 -1.90
C ASP A 308 -3.24 16.83 -0.72
N GLU A 309 -4.56 16.73 -1.00
CA GLU A 309 -5.56 16.43 0.01
C GLU A 309 -5.54 14.97 0.42
N ALA A 310 -5.67 14.71 1.71
CA ALA A 310 -5.72 13.35 2.25
C ALA A 310 -6.53 13.27 3.53
N ARG A 311 -7.09 12.10 3.80
CA ARG A 311 -7.74 11.75 5.06
C ARG A 311 -6.75 11.07 5.97
N GLU A 312 -6.47 11.70 7.11
CA GLU A 312 -5.65 11.07 8.15
C GLU A 312 -6.34 9.82 8.70
N CYS A 313 -5.56 8.74 8.83
CA CYS A 313 -6.01 7.51 9.43
C CYS A 313 -5.23 7.18 10.70
N VAL A 314 -5.88 6.43 11.59
CA VAL A 314 -5.28 5.92 12.82
C VAL A 314 -5.47 4.42 12.95
N ALA A 315 -4.55 3.77 13.64
CA ALA A 315 -4.71 2.42 14.15
C ALA A 315 -5.12 2.48 15.62
N MET A 316 -6.03 1.61 16.02
CA MET A 316 -6.53 1.51 17.39
C MET A 316 -6.23 0.13 17.95
N TYR A 317 -5.67 0.10 19.15
CA TYR A 317 -5.32 -1.12 19.88
C TYR A 317 -6.01 -1.10 21.24
N ALA A 318 -6.97 -1.98 21.43
CA ALA A 318 -7.72 -2.10 22.68
C ALA A 318 -7.21 -3.27 23.51
N TYR A 319 -6.77 -2.98 24.74
CA TYR A 319 -6.28 -3.95 25.70
C TYR A 319 -7.28 -4.04 26.87
N PRO A 320 -7.79 -5.23 27.16
CA PRO A 320 -8.71 -5.40 28.28
C PRO A 320 -8.02 -5.18 29.62
N ALA A 321 -8.76 -4.74 30.63
CA ALA A 321 -8.29 -4.61 32.02
C ALA A 321 -8.16 -5.99 32.69
N THR A 322 -7.27 -6.83 32.19
CA THR A 322 -6.92 -8.16 32.68
C THR A 322 -5.41 -8.29 32.77
N LEU A 323 -4.91 -9.28 33.53
CA LEU A 323 -3.45 -9.56 33.61
C LEU A 323 -2.86 -9.86 32.22
N ARG A 324 -3.59 -10.61 31.38
CA ARG A 324 -3.19 -10.89 30.00
C ARG A 324 -3.15 -9.63 29.15
N GLY A 325 -4.18 -8.78 29.24
CA GLY A 325 -4.21 -7.49 28.53
C GLY A 325 -3.11 -6.54 28.97
N ALA A 326 -2.79 -6.50 30.27
CA ALA A 326 -1.65 -5.74 30.79
C ALA A 326 -0.31 -6.28 30.26
N GLY A 327 -0.14 -7.60 30.21
CA GLY A 327 1.05 -8.26 29.63
C GLY A 327 1.22 -7.94 28.15
N SER A 328 0.16 -8.05 27.35
CA SER A 328 0.16 -7.69 25.92
C SER A 328 0.51 -6.22 25.72
N LEU A 329 -0.06 -5.33 26.53
CA LEU A 329 0.23 -3.90 26.51
C LEU A 329 1.71 -3.59 26.75
N VAL A 330 2.30 -4.20 27.80
CA VAL A 330 3.73 -4.04 28.14
C VAL A 330 4.61 -4.57 26.99
N SER A 331 4.27 -5.74 26.44
CA SER A 331 4.99 -6.34 25.32
C SER A 331 4.95 -5.43 24.08
N ASP A 332 3.78 -4.88 23.75
CA ASP A 332 3.64 -3.97 22.60
C ASP A 332 4.34 -2.64 22.83
N ALA A 333 4.28 -2.09 24.03
CA ALA A 333 5.03 -0.89 24.40
C ALA A 333 6.54 -1.11 24.30
N ALA A 334 7.05 -2.27 24.71
CA ALA A 334 8.45 -2.64 24.59
C ALA A 334 8.88 -2.79 23.14
N ARG A 335 8.09 -3.49 22.30
CA ARG A 335 8.34 -3.62 20.85
C ARG A 335 8.39 -2.25 20.16
N GLN A 336 7.46 -1.37 20.51
CA GLN A 336 7.42 -0.02 19.95
C GLN A 336 8.59 0.85 20.41
N SER A 337 8.98 0.74 21.68
CA SER A 337 10.16 1.46 22.20
C SER A 337 11.44 1.01 21.50
N ARG A 338 11.58 -0.30 21.24
CA ARG A 338 12.67 -0.86 20.41
C ARG A 338 12.64 -0.32 19.00
N ARG A 339 11.47 -0.33 18.33
CA ARG A 339 11.32 0.19 16.97
C ARG A 339 11.68 1.68 16.90
N ARG A 340 11.16 2.51 17.83
CA ARG A 340 11.51 3.93 17.91
C ARG A 340 12.99 4.17 18.23
N ALA A 341 13.61 3.29 19.01
CA ALA A 341 15.04 3.35 19.27
C ALA A 341 15.84 3.02 18.00
N LEU A 342 15.43 1.99 17.24
CA LEU A 342 16.01 1.64 15.95
C LEU A 342 15.82 2.74 14.92
N GLU A 343 14.61 3.32 14.80
CA GLU A 343 14.33 4.44 13.91
C GLU A 343 15.14 5.70 14.30
N ARG A 344 15.30 5.99 15.59
CA ARG A 344 16.17 7.09 16.05
C ARG A 344 17.65 6.81 15.81
N SER A 345 18.08 5.57 16.04
CA SER A 345 19.44 5.15 15.72
C SER A 345 19.69 5.21 14.22
N GLY A 346 18.73 4.73 13.39
CA GLY A 346 18.78 4.82 11.94
C GLY A 346 18.91 6.27 11.48
N ARG A 347 18.11 7.19 12.03
CA ARG A 347 18.22 8.63 11.71
C ARG A 347 19.57 9.25 12.09
N ALA A 348 20.24 8.72 13.10
CA ALA A 348 21.60 9.15 13.44
C ALA A 348 22.65 8.71 12.40
N TYR A 349 22.33 7.70 11.59
CA TYR A 349 23.16 7.22 10.47
C TYR A 349 22.71 7.76 9.11
N VAL A 350 21.56 8.42 9.01
CA VAL A 350 21.10 9.07 7.77
C VAL A 350 21.70 10.47 7.72
N ALA A 351 22.59 10.68 6.79
CA ALA A 351 23.34 11.93 6.64
C ALA A 351 22.52 13.08 6.03
N GLY A 352 21.28 12.84 5.62
CA GLY A 352 20.34 13.81 5.05
C GLY A 352 19.34 13.15 4.09
N ASP A 353 18.34 13.91 3.68
CA ASP A 353 17.26 13.45 2.79
C ASP A 353 17.61 13.65 1.29
N ASP A 354 18.82 14.17 0.99
CA ASP A 354 19.29 14.44 -0.36
C ASP A 354 20.81 14.15 -0.50
N PRO A 355 21.30 13.92 -1.73
CA PRO A 355 22.71 13.60 -1.97
C PRO A 355 23.70 14.67 -1.52
N ASP A 356 23.34 15.95 -1.59
CA ASP A 356 24.25 17.06 -1.24
C ASP A 356 24.46 17.14 0.27
N SER A 357 23.40 16.93 1.04
CA SER A 357 23.47 16.80 2.50
C SER A 357 24.35 15.62 2.92
N ALA A 358 24.15 14.47 2.28
CA ALA A 358 24.93 13.26 2.54
C ALA A 358 26.42 13.46 2.20
N LEU A 359 26.75 14.11 1.08
CA LEU A 359 28.11 14.46 0.69
C LEU A 359 28.76 15.47 1.64
N THR A 360 28.00 16.41 2.16
CA THR A 360 28.48 17.36 3.16
C THR A 360 28.90 16.64 4.45
N CYS A 361 28.09 15.71 4.92
CA CYS A 361 28.42 14.86 6.06
C CYS A 361 29.64 13.99 5.79
N ALA A 362 29.69 13.38 4.60
CA ALA A 362 30.82 12.55 4.16
C ALA A 362 32.15 13.32 4.16
N ARG A 363 32.19 14.55 3.67
CA ARG A 363 33.38 15.43 3.73
C ARG A 363 33.81 15.68 5.17
N GLN A 364 32.90 16.03 6.05
CA GLN A 364 33.21 16.30 7.46
C GLN A 364 33.77 15.08 8.19
N LEU A 365 33.36 13.87 7.82
CA LEU A 365 33.90 12.61 8.35
C LEU A 365 35.30 12.34 7.78
N ALA A 366 35.48 12.50 6.46
CA ALA A 366 36.76 12.33 5.79
C ALA A 366 37.83 13.28 6.34
N GLU A 367 37.49 14.56 6.57
CA GLU A 367 38.36 15.56 7.21
C GLU A 367 38.83 15.14 8.61
N LYS A 368 38.06 14.32 9.31
CA LYS A 368 38.41 13.74 10.62
C LYS A 368 39.16 12.41 10.51
N GLY A 369 39.52 12.00 9.30
CA GLY A 369 40.22 10.73 9.05
C GLY A 369 39.35 9.49 9.20
N VAL A 370 38.00 9.63 9.13
CA VAL A 370 37.07 8.54 9.20
C VAL A 370 36.77 8.05 7.76
N GLY A 371 36.91 6.74 7.53
CA GLY A 371 36.52 6.10 6.26
C GLY A 371 35.01 6.26 6.01
N VAL A 372 34.66 6.57 4.76
CA VAL A 372 33.28 6.88 4.38
C VAL A 372 32.69 5.77 3.52
N ALA A 373 31.53 5.25 3.90
CA ALA A 373 30.65 4.46 3.05
C ALA A 373 29.37 5.27 2.81
N LEU A 374 29.05 5.54 1.56
CA LEU A 374 27.84 6.26 1.19
C LEU A 374 26.89 5.30 0.46
N GLY A 375 25.67 5.11 0.99
CA GLY A 375 24.64 4.29 0.37
C GLY A 375 23.29 4.97 0.45
N TYR A 376 22.44 4.73 -0.53
CA TYR A 376 21.06 5.18 -0.49
C TYR A 376 20.25 4.21 0.37
N TRP A 377 19.48 4.77 1.31
CA TRP A 377 18.53 4.01 2.13
C TRP A 377 17.15 4.19 1.55
N GLU A 378 16.75 3.22 0.73
CA GLU A 378 15.48 3.25 0.05
C GLU A 378 14.28 3.23 1.01
N ALA A 379 13.24 4.01 0.69
CA ALA A 379 11.93 3.90 1.28
C ALA A 379 11.13 2.76 0.59
N PRO A 380 10.13 2.15 1.28
CA PRO A 380 9.35 1.04 0.72
C PRO A 380 8.60 1.36 -0.58
N ASP A 381 8.47 2.62 -0.91
CA ASP A 381 7.75 3.18 -2.06
C ASP A 381 8.68 3.82 -3.10
N ASP A 382 9.99 3.68 -2.96
CA ASP A 382 10.94 4.13 -3.98
C ASP A 382 10.88 3.22 -5.21
N THR A 383 10.93 3.83 -6.38
CA THR A 383 11.07 3.11 -7.64
C THR A 383 12.52 2.73 -7.88
N GLU A 384 12.78 1.63 -8.57
CA GLU A 384 14.13 1.21 -9.00
C GLU A 384 14.88 2.35 -9.71
N ALA A 385 14.21 3.06 -10.61
CA ALA A 385 14.79 4.22 -11.29
C ALA A 385 15.20 5.36 -10.34
N HIS A 386 14.45 5.54 -9.22
CA HIS A 386 14.83 6.52 -8.21
C HIS A 386 16.05 6.04 -7.43
N VAL A 387 16.08 4.77 -7.03
CA VAL A 387 17.22 4.16 -6.33
C VAL A 387 18.48 4.22 -7.20
N GLU A 388 18.36 3.91 -8.50
CA GLU A 388 19.45 4.04 -9.48
C GLU A 388 19.97 5.49 -9.58
N ALA A 389 19.06 6.47 -9.69
CA ALA A 389 19.43 7.88 -9.79
C ALA A 389 20.14 8.39 -8.52
N MET A 390 19.67 7.98 -7.33
CA MET A 390 20.31 8.34 -6.07
C MET A 390 21.66 7.66 -5.88
N SER A 391 21.78 6.40 -6.29
CA SER A 391 23.05 5.65 -6.29
C SER A 391 24.08 6.26 -7.25
N LEU A 392 23.64 6.65 -8.45
CA LEU A 392 24.48 7.34 -9.41
C LEU A 392 24.97 8.69 -8.87
N ALA A 393 24.08 9.47 -8.25
CA ALA A 393 24.43 10.74 -7.62
C ALA A 393 25.45 10.57 -6.49
N ALA A 394 25.37 9.48 -5.72
CA ALA A 394 26.35 9.13 -4.69
C ALA A 394 27.73 8.81 -5.30
N ILE A 395 27.79 7.98 -6.36
CA ILE A 395 29.02 7.64 -7.08
C ILE A 395 29.70 8.90 -7.63
N GLU A 396 28.95 9.72 -8.37
CA GLU A 396 29.49 10.96 -8.95
C GLU A 396 29.89 11.99 -7.89
N GLY A 397 29.11 12.01 -6.78
CA GLY A 397 29.36 12.91 -5.66
C GLY A 397 30.65 12.60 -4.92
N ILE A 398 30.92 11.32 -4.60
CA ILE A 398 32.17 10.88 -3.96
C ILE A 398 33.36 11.22 -4.84
N SER A 399 33.30 10.90 -6.14
CA SER A 399 34.36 11.22 -7.10
C SER A 399 34.64 12.72 -7.21
N ARG A 400 33.56 13.52 -7.39
CA ARG A 400 33.66 14.99 -7.51
C ARG A 400 34.22 15.65 -6.24
N ALA A 401 33.87 15.08 -5.09
CA ALA A 401 34.36 15.58 -3.80
C ALA A 401 35.78 15.15 -3.44
N GLY A 402 36.38 14.19 -4.17
CA GLY A 402 37.68 13.63 -3.87
C GLY A 402 37.71 12.90 -2.51
N ILE A 403 36.63 12.31 -2.10
CA ILE A 403 36.53 11.61 -0.82
C ILE A 403 37.07 10.20 -0.99
N ASP A 404 37.99 9.81 -0.10
CA ASP A 404 38.46 8.41 0.00
C ASP A 404 37.38 7.60 0.71
N GLY A 405 36.57 6.89 -0.09
CA GLY A 405 35.42 6.14 0.37
C GLY A 405 34.85 5.23 -0.70
N TYR A 406 33.76 4.56 -0.41
CA TYR A 406 33.05 3.68 -1.34
C TYR A 406 31.54 3.91 -1.32
N VAL A 407 30.85 3.46 -2.37
CA VAL A 407 29.39 3.47 -2.44
C VAL A 407 28.87 2.07 -2.16
N ALA A 408 27.92 1.97 -1.23
CA ALA A 408 27.19 0.73 -0.96
C ALA A 408 25.96 0.67 -1.85
N LEU A 409 25.83 -0.40 -2.64
CA LEU A 409 24.68 -0.67 -3.51
C LEU A 409 23.98 -1.93 -3.03
N LYS A 410 22.64 -1.92 -3.09
CA LYS A 410 21.79 -3.08 -2.78
C LYS A 410 21.22 -3.64 -4.09
N PRO A 411 21.73 -4.79 -4.59
CA PRO A 411 21.31 -5.34 -5.87
C PRO A 411 19.80 -5.61 -5.95
N ALA A 412 19.18 -6.07 -4.86
CA ALA A 412 17.77 -6.38 -4.80
C ALA A 412 16.82 -5.16 -5.00
N SER A 413 17.35 -3.94 -4.81
CA SER A 413 16.59 -2.69 -4.96
C SER A 413 16.87 -1.97 -6.29
N LEU A 414 17.67 -2.58 -7.16
CA LEU A 414 18.11 -2.01 -8.44
C LEU A 414 17.60 -2.86 -9.60
N GLY A 415 16.97 -2.24 -10.59
CA GLY A 415 16.55 -2.94 -11.80
C GLY A 415 17.75 -3.31 -12.70
N ARG A 416 18.75 -2.44 -12.76
CA ARG A 416 19.98 -2.66 -13.54
C ARG A 416 21.19 -2.09 -12.80
N ILE A 417 22.09 -2.94 -12.40
CA ILE A 417 23.30 -2.55 -11.65
C ILE A 417 24.49 -2.22 -12.57
N GLU A 418 24.57 -2.80 -13.77
CA GLU A 418 25.70 -2.68 -14.68
C GLU A 418 26.05 -1.22 -15.06
N PRO A 419 25.06 -0.32 -15.30
CA PRO A 419 25.36 1.09 -15.58
C PRO A 419 26.04 1.79 -14.41
N LEU A 420 25.64 1.45 -13.18
CA LEU A 420 26.23 2.03 -11.96
C LEU A 420 27.65 1.53 -11.74
N LEU A 421 27.89 0.23 -11.94
CA LEU A 421 29.23 -0.36 -11.84
C LEU A 421 30.18 0.20 -12.92
N SER A 422 29.68 0.35 -14.14
CA SER A 422 30.45 0.96 -15.23
C SER A 422 30.86 2.40 -14.90
N ARG A 423 29.89 3.17 -14.39
CA ARG A 423 30.14 4.56 -14.01
C ARG A 423 31.06 4.69 -12.81
N ALA A 424 30.93 3.85 -11.81
CA ALA A 424 31.82 3.80 -10.65
C ALA A 424 33.27 3.46 -11.09
N ARG A 425 33.45 2.51 -12.02
CA ARG A 425 34.74 2.14 -12.60
C ARG A 425 35.39 3.30 -13.38
N GLU A 426 34.61 3.98 -14.23
CA GLU A 426 35.09 5.17 -14.96
C GLU A 426 35.60 6.26 -14.01
N LEU A 427 34.94 6.45 -12.89
CA LEU A 427 35.25 7.48 -11.91
C LEU A 427 36.24 7.02 -10.82
N GLY A 428 36.65 5.76 -10.83
CA GLY A 428 37.57 5.20 -9.83
C GLY A 428 36.97 5.11 -8.42
N VAL A 429 35.62 5.01 -8.30
CA VAL A 429 34.93 4.90 -7.03
C VAL A 429 34.69 3.44 -6.68
N PRO A 430 35.22 2.94 -5.54
CA PRO A 430 34.96 1.58 -5.09
C PRO A 430 33.48 1.36 -4.79
N VAL A 431 32.97 0.17 -5.10
CA VAL A 431 31.60 -0.23 -4.81
C VAL A 431 31.59 -1.43 -3.86
N HIS A 432 30.69 -1.37 -2.89
CA HIS A 432 30.38 -2.49 -2.01
C HIS A 432 28.94 -2.96 -2.32
N LEU A 433 28.77 -4.26 -2.57
CA LEU A 433 27.44 -4.86 -2.72
C LEU A 433 26.95 -5.32 -1.36
N ASP A 434 25.80 -4.79 -0.94
CA ASP A 434 25.19 -5.04 0.35
C ASP A 434 23.93 -5.91 0.19
N SER A 435 23.74 -6.89 1.06
CA SER A 435 22.54 -7.74 1.11
C SER A 435 21.81 -7.55 2.43
N THR A 436 20.49 -7.39 2.39
CA THR A 436 19.66 -7.13 3.58
C THR A 436 19.17 -8.40 4.24
N GLY A 437 19.29 -9.56 3.60
CA GLY A 437 18.86 -10.87 4.12
C GLY A 437 19.63 -12.05 3.56
N LEU A 438 19.42 -13.23 4.15
CA LEU A 438 20.04 -14.47 3.69
C LEU A 438 19.55 -14.88 2.29
N ASP A 439 18.28 -14.63 1.98
CA ASP A 439 17.68 -14.94 0.68
C ASP A 439 18.20 -14.01 -0.44
N GLU A 440 18.55 -12.79 -0.09
CA GLU A 440 19.16 -11.82 -1.01
C GLU A 440 20.68 -12.04 -1.18
N ALA A 441 21.32 -12.71 -0.23
CA ALA A 441 22.75 -12.99 -0.30
C ALA A 441 23.09 -13.94 -1.46
N ASP A 442 22.23 -14.92 -1.73
CA ASP A 442 22.42 -15.87 -2.84
C ASP A 442 22.26 -15.16 -4.20
N ALA A 443 21.25 -14.31 -4.36
CA ALA A 443 21.06 -13.50 -5.57
C ALA A 443 22.19 -12.50 -5.80
N SER A 444 22.69 -11.89 -4.73
CA SER A 444 23.86 -11.00 -4.79
C SER A 444 25.14 -11.74 -5.17
N TRP A 445 25.24 -13.02 -4.78
CA TRP A 445 26.37 -13.86 -5.12
C TRP A 445 26.32 -14.32 -6.58
N GLU A 446 25.18 -14.73 -7.08
CA GLU A 446 24.96 -15.07 -8.50
C GLU A 446 25.31 -13.88 -9.40
N LEU A 447 24.87 -12.67 -9.03
CA LEU A 447 25.21 -11.44 -9.74
C LEU A 447 26.71 -11.15 -9.72
N LEU A 448 27.40 -11.41 -8.60
CA LEU A 448 28.87 -11.27 -8.51
C LEU A 448 29.61 -12.27 -9.42
N GLU A 449 29.12 -13.51 -9.48
CA GLU A 449 29.69 -14.52 -10.38
C GLU A 449 29.56 -14.10 -11.86
N GLU A 450 28.37 -13.60 -12.26
CA GLU A 450 28.09 -13.09 -13.60
C GLU A 450 28.98 -11.88 -13.95
N ILE A 451 29.13 -10.93 -13.01
CA ILE A 451 30.02 -9.77 -13.21
C ILE A 451 31.51 -10.18 -13.35
N VAL A 452 31.93 -11.16 -12.54
CA VAL A 452 33.31 -11.68 -12.58
C VAL A 452 33.54 -12.45 -13.87
N GLU A 453 32.60 -13.25 -14.36
CA GLU A 453 32.71 -13.93 -15.64
C GLU A 453 32.77 -12.96 -16.82
N LEU A 454 32.00 -11.90 -16.82
CA LEU A 454 32.05 -10.82 -17.81
C LEU A 454 33.38 -10.08 -17.77
N GLU A 455 33.99 -9.88 -16.61
CA GLU A 455 35.32 -9.27 -16.47
C GLU A 455 36.45 -10.18 -16.96
N VAL A 456 36.37 -11.47 -16.69
CA VAL A 456 37.33 -12.46 -17.19
C VAL A 456 37.26 -12.59 -18.72
N ALA A 457 36.09 -12.48 -19.31
CA ALA A 457 35.86 -12.46 -20.76
C ALA A 457 36.36 -11.18 -21.44
N ALA A 458 36.37 -10.05 -20.73
CA ALA A 458 36.80 -8.73 -21.25
C ALA A 458 38.27 -8.39 -21.02
N CYS A 459 38.99 -9.09 -20.15
CA CYS A 459 40.41 -8.83 -19.85
C CYS A 459 41.35 -9.48 -20.83
N ARG A 460 41.89 -8.70 -21.78
CA ARG A 460 43.29 -8.85 -22.21
C ARG A 460 44.18 -8.24 -21.12
N PRO A 461 45.37 -8.82 -20.85
CA PRO A 461 46.11 -8.58 -19.62
C PRO A 461 46.77 -7.21 -19.57
N SER A 462 46.20 -6.27 -18.86
CA SER A 462 46.93 -5.14 -18.31
C SER A 462 46.21 -4.52 -17.13
N ARG A 463 46.78 -4.78 -15.93
CA ARG A 463 46.51 -4.19 -14.63
C ARG A 463 45.18 -4.58 -13.96
N ILE A 464 45.30 -5.57 -13.09
CA ILE A 464 44.32 -5.94 -12.06
C ILE A 464 44.21 -4.79 -11.05
N ALA A 465 43.10 -4.09 -11.05
CA ALA A 465 42.69 -3.30 -9.90
C ALA A 465 41.93 -4.23 -8.95
N SER A 466 42.52 -4.49 -7.79
CA SER A 466 41.95 -5.39 -6.79
C SER A 466 40.63 -4.89 -6.24
N ILE A 467 39.56 -5.62 -6.49
CA ILE A 467 38.31 -5.52 -5.72
C ILE A 467 38.62 -6.13 -4.34
N ARG A 468 38.72 -5.32 -3.29
CA ARG A 468 38.79 -5.84 -1.92
C ARG A 468 37.41 -6.23 -1.50
N VAL A 469 37.05 -7.49 -1.68
CA VAL A 469 35.96 -8.11 -0.95
C VAL A 469 36.44 -8.29 0.49
N GLY A 470 35.80 -7.60 1.45
CA GLY A 470 36.13 -7.77 2.84
C GLY A 470 35.91 -9.23 3.26
N GLU A 471 36.98 -9.91 3.72
CA GLU A 471 36.88 -11.27 4.26
C GLU A 471 36.02 -11.32 5.50
N SER A 472 34.72 -11.57 5.33
CA SER A 472 33.89 -12.16 6.38
C SER A 472 34.00 -13.68 6.24
N ARG A 473 34.72 -14.31 7.16
CA ARG A 473 34.84 -15.77 7.27
C ARG A 473 33.46 -16.38 7.50
N VAL A 474 32.74 -16.75 6.46
CA VAL A 474 31.61 -17.67 6.56
C VAL A 474 32.18 -19.10 6.58
N ARG A 475 32.25 -19.69 7.80
CA ARG A 475 32.52 -21.13 7.94
C ARG A 475 31.33 -21.89 7.39
N ARG A 476 31.48 -22.51 6.23
CA ARG A 476 30.56 -23.56 5.76
C ARG A 476 30.53 -24.66 6.82
N LYS A 477 29.41 -24.86 7.52
CA LYS A 477 29.10 -26.09 8.22
C LYS A 477 28.68 -27.12 7.19
N THR A 478 29.60 -27.98 6.77
CA THR A 478 29.27 -29.23 6.07
C THR A 478 28.44 -30.09 7.01
N ARG A 479 27.21 -30.42 6.61
CA ARG A 479 26.43 -31.49 7.25
C ARG A 479 27.12 -32.83 6.97
N PRO A 480 27.33 -33.71 7.97
CA PRO A 480 27.69 -35.08 7.72
C PRO A 480 26.45 -35.87 7.20
N ARG A 481 26.74 -36.88 6.42
CA ARG A 481 25.77 -37.82 5.84
C ARG A 481 24.97 -38.60 6.90
#